data_32f047f90890da157e25352085b77cd0
#
_entry.id   32f047f90890da157e25352085b77cd0
#
_cell.length_a   1.000
_cell.length_b   1.000
_cell.length_c   1.000
_cell.angle_alpha   90.00
_cell.angle_beta   90.00
_cell.angle_gamma   90.00
#
_symmetry.space_group_name_H-M   'P 1'
#
loop_
_entity.id
_entity.type
_entity.pdbx_description
1 polymer ?
#
loop_
_entity_poly.entity_id
_entity_poly.type
_entity_poly.pdbx_seq_one_letter_code
_entity_poly.pdbx_strand_id
1 'polypeptide(L)'
;MRLGRFAPLRLCASLILLGTLIGCGDSPAPSESGSHKPQLGEATTSLDLKRIIVLTNGNAPFWDAAAAGAKDAEKELNCAADGFQVVVDRNDFKAEGQIEKLRQYASATDVAAVAISVTDALNEAIPEELRKLQKAGIKVITIDSDVNRETARDSRFAYLGTDNIVGGRELGVAAKGLLPNGGKYATFVGLKNAANAQERISGLAEGAGDKFVQVENLGDGGDEAVARTNVKDALSRHEDIALLAGIWSYNTPAIIDIVKQANAREKLKLIGFDADPPAILGMGEGMLDAMVVQNPYQMGYQGVRLLRAMVKNDEATVKEMFPNRDAKDGDILDTGLKVIVPNEGSPLKRELFGSKTEFLKLDEFKLWLEKYKLTGS
;
A
#
# COMPACT_ATOMS: atom_id res chain seq x y z
N MET A 1 27.62 -34.10 -41.06
CA MET A 1 28.18 -33.58 -42.31
C MET A 1 27.77 -32.12 -42.49
N ARG A 2 28.74 -31.30 -42.54
CA ARG A 2 29.08 -29.93 -42.93
C ARG A 2 29.02 -28.87 -41.82
N LEU A 3 30.24 -28.61 -41.41
CA LEU A 3 30.80 -27.43 -40.76
C LEU A 3 30.79 -26.21 -41.71
N GLY A 4 30.77 -25.04 -41.13
CA GLY A 4 31.16 -23.79 -41.75
C GLY A 4 30.68 -22.60 -40.94
N ARG A 5 31.39 -21.65 -40.55
CA ARG A 5 32.80 -21.18 -40.48
C ARG A 5 32.71 -19.81 -39.81
N PHE A 6 33.57 -19.58 -38.87
CA PHE A 6 33.91 -18.29 -38.26
C PHE A 6 34.43 -17.25 -39.27
N ALA A 7 34.24 -15.98 -39.01
CA ALA A 7 35.16 -14.91 -39.38
C ALA A 7 34.99 -13.66 -38.47
N PRO A 8 36.08 -12.86 -38.25
CA PRO A 8 36.29 -12.13 -37.01
C PRO A 8 36.31 -10.59 -37.12
N LEU A 9 36.37 -9.98 -35.94
CA LEU A 9 36.91 -8.66 -35.55
C LEU A 9 37.38 -7.68 -36.64
N ARG A 10 37.01 -6.42 -36.49
CA ARG A 10 37.91 -5.29 -36.75
C ARG A 10 37.78 -4.20 -35.64
N LEU A 11 38.91 -4.07 -34.95
CA LEU A 11 39.34 -2.93 -34.14
C LEU A 11 39.66 -1.75 -35.07
N CYS A 12 39.27 -0.52 -34.68
CA CYS A 12 39.90 0.71 -35.17
C CYS A 12 40.18 1.61 -34.00
N ALA A 13 41.46 1.76 -33.72
CA ALA A 13 42.07 2.80 -32.91
C ALA A 13 42.50 3.96 -33.82
N SER A 14 42.39 5.21 -33.38
CA SER A 14 43.11 6.37 -33.93
C SER A 14 43.22 7.41 -32.80
N LEU A 15 44.26 7.59 -32.31
CA LEU A 15 45.49 8.42 -32.23
C LEU A 15 45.20 9.93 -32.32
N ILE A 16 45.46 10.61 -31.22
CA ILE A 16 46.23 11.77 -30.79
C ILE A 16 46.60 12.83 -31.87
N LEU A 17 46.33 14.09 -31.52
CA LEU A 17 47.27 15.18 -31.88
C LEU A 17 47.32 16.25 -30.78
N LEU A 18 48.53 16.46 -30.25
CA LEU A 18 49.00 17.57 -29.41
C LEU A 18 49.17 18.83 -30.25
N GLY A 19 48.83 19.97 -29.72
CA GLY A 19 49.19 21.29 -30.28
C GLY A 19 49.47 22.28 -29.18
N THR A 20 50.74 22.47 -28.89
CA THR A 20 51.31 23.57 -28.08
C THR A 20 51.42 24.84 -28.89
N LEU A 21 51.02 25.98 -28.36
CA LEU A 21 51.54 27.28 -28.77
C LEU A 21 51.72 28.20 -27.56
N ILE A 22 52.95 28.70 -27.43
CA ILE A 22 53.49 29.64 -26.47
C ILE A 22 53.19 31.04 -26.98
N GLY A 23 52.79 31.96 -26.09
CA GLY A 23 52.74 33.38 -26.39
C GLY A 23 52.97 34.19 -25.11
N CYS A 24 54.15 34.80 -25.01
CA CYS A 24 54.56 35.79 -23.99
C CYS A 24 53.91 37.15 -24.22
N GLY A 25 53.61 37.90 -23.15
CA GLY A 25 53.22 39.29 -23.20
C GLY A 25 52.99 39.91 -21.82
N ASP A 26 53.97 40.61 -21.39
CA ASP A 26 54.15 41.68 -20.37
C ASP A 26 53.09 42.01 -19.33
N SER A 27 53.58 42.06 -18.08
CA SER A 27 52.94 42.67 -16.90
C SER A 27 53.08 44.23 -16.93
N PRO A 28 52.19 44.93 -16.23
CA PRO A 28 52.62 45.81 -15.16
C PRO A 28 51.89 45.61 -13.84
N ALA A 29 52.64 45.76 -12.76
CA ALA A 29 52.20 45.71 -11.36
C ALA A 29 51.77 47.13 -10.89
N PRO A 30 51.44 47.31 -9.57
CA PRO A 30 50.19 46.93 -8.88
C PRO A 30 49.48 48.22 -8.36
N SER A 31 48.20 48.19 -8.11
CA SER A 31 47.54 49.17 -7.26
C SER A 31 46.82 48.44 -6.12
N GLU A 32 47.20 48.80 -4.91
CA GLU A 32 46.53 48.46 -3.64
C GLU A 32 45.10 48.94 -3.63
N SER A 33 44.16 48.14 -3.19
CA SER A 33 43.23 48.47 -2.09
C SER A 33 42.10 47.46 -2.00
N GLY A 34 41.73 47.06 -0.79
CA GLY A 34 40.46 46.49 -0.47
C GLY A 34 40.52 45.00 -0.09
N SER A 35 40.88 44.73 1.15
CA SER A 35 40.63 43.44 1.80
C SER A 35 39.14 43.23 1.93
N HIS A 36 38.53 42.57 0.95
CA HIS A 36 37.27 41.85 1.15
C HIS A 36 37.62 40.44 1.64
N LYS A 37 37.46 40.25 2.96
CA LYS A 37 37.33 38.87 3.50
C LYS A 37 36.13 38.24 2.82
N PRO A 38 36.25 37.03 2.23
CA PRO A 38 35.07 36.25 1.87
C PRO A 38 34.33 35.96 3.17
N GLN A 39 33.10 36.45 3.31
CA GLN A 39 32.16 35.92 4.26
C GLN A 39 32.04 34.44 3.90
N LEU A 40 32.56 33.56 4.76
CA LEU A 40 32.19 32.17 4.79
C LEU A 40 30.68 32.17 4.92
N GLY A 41 29.98 31.79 3.85
CA GLY A 41 28.60 31.44 3.92
C GLY A 41 28.47 30.42 5.04
N GLU A 42 27.53 30.64 5.93
CA GLU A 42 27.13 29.71 6.95
C GLU A 42 26.92 28.35 6.24
N ALA A 43 27.78 27.40 6.56
CA ALA A 43 27.55 26.01 6.21
C ALA A 43 26.22 25.66 6.87
N THR A 44 25.17 25.56 6.07
CA THR A 44 23.95 24.85 6.49
C THR A 44 24.38 23.45 6.85
N THR A 45 24.59 23.21 8.14
CA THR A 45 24.70 21.87 8.70
C THR A 45 23.46 21.14 8.21
N SER A 46 23.64 20.13 7.35
CA SER A 46 22.58 19.20 7.05
C SER A 46 22.15 18.63 8.41
N LEU A 47 20.95 18.98 8.85
CA LEU A 47 20.38 18.38 10.04
C LEU A 47 20.35 16.86 9.76
N ASP A 48 21.06 16.09 10.60
CA ASP A 48 20.98 14.63 10.58
C ASP A 48 19.57 14.23 11.06
N LEU A 49 18.59 14.29 10.12
CA LEU A 49 17.21 14.02 10.41
C LEU A 49 17.03 12.52 10.67
N LYS A 50 16.39 12.19 11.78
CA LYS A 50 16.00 10.81 12.06
C LYS A 50 14.81 10.40 11.19
N ARG A 51 14.80 9.13 10.78
CA ARG A 51 13.75 8.59 9.90
C ARG A 51 12.54 8.10 10.69
N ILE A 52 11.37 8.49 10.24
CA ILE A 52 10.10 7.81 10.47
C ILE A 52 9.82 6.99 9.22
N ILE A 53 9.84 5.67 9.33
CA ILE A 53 9.75 4.76 8.18
C ILE A 53 8.32 4.23 8.06
N VAL A 54 7.79 4.26 6.84
CA VAL A 54 6.57 3.54 6.44
C VAL A 54 7.01 2.37 5.57
N LEU A 55 7.05 1.17 6.17
CA LEU A 55 7.43 -0.08 5.49
C LEU A 55 6.18 -0.78 4.95
N THR A 56 6.08 -0.88 3.64
CA THR A 56 4.94 -1.54 2.98
C THR A 56 5.10 -3.07 2.97
N ASN A 57 4.02 -3.80 2.73
CA ASN A 57 4.09 -5.25 2.49
C ASN A 57 4.58 -5.59 1.08
N GLY A 58 4.38 -4.69 0.11
CA GLY A 58 4.76 -4.88 -1.27
C GLY A 58 4.83 -3.58 -2.06
N ASN A 59 4.95 -3.69 -3.37
CA ASN A 59 4.95 -2.57 -4.30
C ASN A 59 3.69 -2.63 -5.19
N ALA A 60 2.65 -1.88 -4.80
CA ALA A 60 1.38 -1.77 -5.51
C ALA A 60 0.90 -0.30 -5.52
N PRO A 61 0.05 0.12 -6.48
CA PRO A 61 -0.50 1.49 -6.56
C PRO A 61 -1.23 1.96 -5.29
N PHE A 62 -1.85 1.05 -4.54
CA PHE A 62 -2.42 1.31 -3.21
C PHE A 62 -1.47 2.10 -2.30
N TRP A 63 -0.18 1.76 -2.34
CA TRP A 63 0.84 2.41 -1.52
C TRP A 63 1.21 3.82 -1.96
N ASP A 64 0.82 4.25 -3.18
CA ASP A 64 1.03 5.63 -3.61
C ASP A 64 0.13 6.59 -2.85
N ALA A 65 -1.12 6.19 -2.56
CA ALA A 65 -2.04 6.97 -1.73
C ALA A 65 -1.55 7.05 -0.26
N ALA A 66 -1.07 5.94 0.30
CA ALA A 66 -0.50 5.94 1.65
C ALA A 66 0.77 6.82 1.72
N ALA A 67 1.63 6.76 0.70
CA ALA A 67 2.82 7.60 0.60
C ALA A 67 2.46 9.09 0.49
N ALA A 68 1.42 9.44 -0.28
CA ALA A 68 0.94 10.82 -0.37
C ALA A 68 0.49 11.33 0.99
N GLY A 69 -0.33 10.56 1.72
CA GLY A 69 -0.76 10.91 3.08
C GLY A 69 0.39 11.06 4.06
N ALA A 70 1.37 10.16 4.01
CA ALA A 70 2.56 10.22 4.86
C ALA A 70 3.41 11.48 4.57
N LYS A 71 3.54 11.86 3.30
CA LYS A 71 4.28 13.06 2.88
C LYS A 71 3.53 14.36 3.21
N ASP A 72 2.22 14.38 3.09
CA ASP A 72 1.42 15.52 3.52
C ASP A 72 1.50 15.71 5.04
N ALA A 73 1.44 14.63 5.83
CA ALA A 73 1.66 14.68 7.27
C ALA A 73 3.07 15.18 7.63
N GLU A 74 4.13 14.71 6.94
CA GLU A 74 5.50 15.21 7.12
C GLU A 74 5.56 16.74 6.99
N LYS A 75 4.93 17.27 5.95
CA LYS A 75 4.90 18.70 5.64
C LYS A 75 4.04 19.49 6.61
N GLU A 76 2.78 19.08 6.80
CA GLU A 76 1.79 19.81 7.60
C GLU A 76 2.15 19.83 9.09
N LEU A 77 2.71 18.72 9.59
CA LEU A 77 3.17 18.61 10.97
C LEU A 77 4.59 19.18 11.16
N ASN A 78 5.21 19.69 10.09
CA ASN A 78 6.58 20.26 10.12
C ASN A 78 7.60 19.31 10.77
N CYS A 79 7.60 18.03 10.35
CA CYS A 79 8.46 17.00 10.93
C CYS A 79 9.96 17.37 10.87
N ALA A 80 10.40 18.09 9.84
CA ALA A 80 11.79 18.53 9.70
C ALA A 80 12.23 19.46 10.83
N ALA A 81 11.35 20.37 11.30
CA ALA A 81 11.64 21.22 12.44
C ALA A 81 11.79 20.44 13.76
N ASP A 82 11.17 19.26 13.84
CA ASP A 82 11.31 18.35 14.98
C ASP A 82 12.49 17.36 14.81
N GLY A 83 13.28 17.47 13.74
CA GLY A 83 14.44 16.62 13.47
C GLY A 83 14.08 15.28 12.80
N PHE A 84 12.93 15.19 12.10
CA PHE A 84 12.48 13.97 11.44
C PHE A 84 12.27 14.14 9.93
N GLN A 85 12.50 13.06 9.17
CA GLN A 85 12.09 12.89 7.79
C GLN A 85 11.26 11.61 7.64
N VAL A 86 10.29 11.63 6.74
CA VAL A 86 9.46 10.46 6.45
C VAL A 86 10.01 9.72 5.23
N VAL A 87 10.23 8.42 5.38
CA VAL A 87 10.72 7.52 4.32
C VAL A 87 9.68 6.44 4.09
N VAL A 88 9.21 6.30 2.85
CA VAL A 88 8.38 5.16 2.44
C VAL A 88 9.29 4.11 1.83
N ASP A 89 9.43 2.98 2.51
CA ASP A 89 10.27 1.85 2.09
C ASP A 89 9.38 0.70 1.60
N ARG A 90 9.55 0.31 0.33
CA ARG A 90 8.69 -0.68 -0.30
C ARG A 90 9.30 -2.07 -0.20
N ASN A 91 8.50 -3.03 0.21
CA ASN A 91 8.85 -4.45 0.21
C ASN A 91 8.43 -5.12 -1.12
N ASP A 92 8.72 -6.40 -1.26
CA ASP A 92 8.49 -7.22 -2.45
C ASP A 92 7.48 -8.37 -2.21
N PHE A 93 6.56 -8.19 -1.27
CA PHE A 93 5.58 -9.17 -0.79
C PHE A 93 6.20 -10.40 -0.09
N LYS A 94 7.48 -10.36 0.27
CA LYS A 94 8.15 -11.47 0.95
C LYS A 94 8.42 -11.15 2.42
N ALA A 95 8.15 -12.13 3.28
CA ALA A 95 8.40 -12.00 4.71
C ALA A 95 9.91 -11.84 5.00
N GLU A 96 10.76 -12.56 4.26
CA GLU A 96 12.22 -12.50 4.39
C GLU A 96 12.76 -11.09 4.13
N GLY A 97 12.25 -10.41 3.09
CA GLY A 97 12.63 -9.04 2.77
C GLY A 97 12.24 -8.07 3.88
N GLN A 98 11.05 -8.24 4.47
CA GLN A 98 10.62 -7.47 5.62
C GLN A 98 11.50 -7.68 6.85
N ILE A 99 11.78 -8.95 7.19
CA ILE A 99 12.62 -9.32 8.32
C ILE A 99 14.02 -8.72 8.18
N GLU A 100 14.61 -8.77 6.99
CA GLU A 100 15.93 -8.19 6.74
C GLU A 100 15.93 -6.67 6.93
N LYS A 101 14.92 -5.96 6.39
CA LYS A 101 14.75 -4.52 6.58
C LYS A 101 14.60 -4.15 8.08
N LEU A 102 13.78 -4.89 8.83
CA LEU A 102 13.61 -4.67 10.26
C LEU A 102 14.93 -4.83 11.03
N ARG A 103 15.76 -5.82 10.68
CA ARG A 103 17.11 -5.99 11.26
C ARG A 103 18.04 -4.83 10.93
N GLN A 104 17.99 -4.34 9.70
CA GLN A 104 18.75 -3.15 9.29
C GLN A 104 18.31 -1.93 10.09
N TYR A 105 17.00 -1.72 10.29
CA TYR A 105 16.49 -0.61 11.10
C TYR A 105 16.91 -0.72 12.57
N ALA A 106 16.89 -1.92 13.15
CA ALA A 106 17.33 -2.13 14.53
C ALA A 106 18.81 -1.79 14.77
N SER A 107 19.63 -1.89 13.73
CA SER A 107 21.07 -1.59 13.77
C SER A 107 21.39 -0.14 13.42
N ALA A 108 20.43 0.60 12.85
CA ALA A 108 20.61 1.97 12.41
C ALA A 108 20.42 2.96 13.57
N THR A 109 21.27 3.99 13.62
CA THR A 109 21.21 5.03 14.67
C THR A 109 20.24 6.15 14.36
N ASP A 110 19.82 6.24 13.10
CA ASP A 110 18.97 7.31 12.55
C ASP A 110 17.49 6.92 12.42
N VAL A 111 17.08 5.70 12.79
CA VAL A 111 15.66 5.29 12.78
C VAL A 111 15.01 5.60 14.12
N ALA A 112 13.97 6.44 14.09
CA ALA A 112 13.20 6.83 15.27
C ALA A 112 11.91 6.01 15.42
N ALA A 113 11.26 5.66 14.30
CA ALA A 113 9.96 5.00 14.33
C ALA A 113 9.68 4.23 13.02
N VAL A 114 8.84 3.20 13.11
CA VAL A 114 8.42 2.34 11.98
C VAL A 114 6.91 2.12 12.03
N ALA A 115 6.22 2.43 10.93
CA ALA A 115 4.89 1.92 10.60
C ALA A 115 5.08 0.78 9.58
N ILE A 116 4.53 -0.39 9.84
CA ILE A 116 4.70 -1.56 8.98
C ILE A 116 3.36 -2.18 8.60
N SER A 117 3.18 -2.54 7.32
CA SER A 117 2.13 -3.46 6.88
C SER A 117 2.70 -4.87 6.81
N VAL A 118 2.24 -5.75 7.69
CA VAL A 118 2.81 -7.08 7.87
C VAL A 118 2.45 -8.00 6.70
N THR A 119 3.45 -8.64 6.09
CA THR A 119 3.25 -9.55 4.94
C THR A 119 2.60 -10.86 5.33
N ASP A 120 2.97 -11.42 6.49
CA ASP A 120 2.51 -12.73 6.96
C ASP A 120 2.27 -12.69 8.47
N ALA A 121 1.00 -12.65 8.87
CA ALA A 121 0.58 -12.61 10.26
C ALA A 121 0.85 -13.94 11.02
N LEU A 122 1.12 -15.02 10.30
CA LEU A 122 1.46 -16.33 10.89
C LEU A 122 2.98 -16.51 11.06
N ASN A 123 3.78 -15.61 10.51
CA ASN A 123 5.25 -15.65 10.64
C ASN A 123 5.69 -15.03 11.96
N GLU A 124 6.15 -15.86 12.89
CA GLU A 124 6.55 -15.42 14.24
C GLU A 124 7.84 -14.57 14.25
N ALA A 125 8.69 -14.66 13.19
CA ALA A 125 9.93 -13.89 13.14
C ALA A 125 9.68 -12.39 12.94
N ILE A 126 8.60 -11.98 12.27
CA ILE A 126 8.28 -10.55 12.11
C ILE A 126 7.99 -9.90 13.47
N PRO A 127 7.07 -10.40 14.31
CA PRO A 127 6.85 -9.84 15.65
C PRO A 127 8.10 -9.85 16.53
N GLU A 128 8.96 -10.85 16.40
CA GLU A 128 10.23 -10.87 17.14
C GLU A 128 11.15 -9.72 16.75
N GLU A 129 11.29 -9.42 15.46
CA GLU A 129 12.07 -8.26 15.01
C GLU A 129 11.42 -6.93 15.43
N LEU A 130 10.08 -6.83 15.43
CA LEU A 130 9.38 -5.65 15.94
C LEU A 130 9.66 -5.43 17.45
N ARG A 131 9.67 -6.48 18.26
CA ARG A 131 10.06 -6.40 19.68
C ARG A 131 11.53 -5.96 19.87
N LYS A 132 12.43 -6.35 18.94
CA LYS A 132 13.83 -5.88 18.95
C LYS A 132 13.92 -4.39 18.64
N LEU A 133 13.15 -3.88 17.68
CA LEU A 133 13.03 -2.43 17.42
C LEU A 133 12.57 -1.68 18.67
N GLN A 134 11.52 -2.16 19.33
CA GLN A 134 11.01 -1.55 20.57
C GLN A 134 12.07 -1.53 21.68
N LYS A 135 12.82 -2.62 21.86
CA LYS A 135 13.95 -2.70 22.82
C LYS A 135 15.07 -1.71 22.49
N ALA A 136 15.28 -1.41 21.20
CA ALA A 136 16.21 -0.38 20.75
C ALA A 136 15.66 1.05 20.90
N GLY A 137 14.45 1.23 21.44
CA GLY A 137 13.80 2.53 21.62
C GLY A 137 13.05 3.06 20.40
N ILE A 138 13.00 2.30 19.30
CA ILE A 138 12.29 2.64 18.06
C ILE A 138 10.78 2.42 18.29
N LYS A 139 9.95 3.41 17.94
CA LYS A 139 8.50 3.29 18.07
C LYS A 139 7.93 2.47 16.93
N VAL A 140 7.01 1.55 17.23
CA VAL A 140 6.45 0.60 16.23
C VAL A 140 4.93 0.64 16.26
N ILE A 141 4.34 0.81 15.09
CA ILE A 141 2.91 0.63 14.83
C ILE A 141 2.73 -0.27 13.59
N THR A 142 1.55 -0.86 13.45
CA THR A 142 1.14 -1.53 12.21
C THR A 142 0.12 -0.68 11.43
N ILE A 143 0.15 -0.78 10.11
CA ILE A 143 -0.80 -0.14 9.21
C ILE A 143 -1.31 -1.16 8.18
N ASP A 144 -2.55 -1.01 7.67
CA ASP A 144 -3.15 -1.84 6.62
C ASP A 144 -3.28 -3.34 6.97
N SER A 145 -2.18 -4.02 7.29
CA SER A 145 -2.14 -5.42 7.71
C SER A 145 -1.41 -5.55 9.05
N ASP A 146 -2.08 -6.14 10.04
CA ASP A 146 -1.57 -6.26 11.41
C ASP A 146 -0.79 -7.56 11.63
N VAL A 147 -0.12 -7.65 12.76
CA VAL A 147 0.38 -8.91 13.34
C VAL A 147 -0.79 -9.77 13.80
N ASN A 148 -0.54 -11.05 14.11
CA ASN A 148 -1.52 -11.86 14.80
C ASN A 148 -1.84 -11.24 16.18
N ARG A 149 -3.06 -10.72 16.35
CA ARG A 149 -3.47 -9.99 17.56
C ARG A 149 -3.57 -10.87 18.80
N GLU A 150 -3.77 -12.16 18.64
CA GLU A 150 -3.87 -13.10 19.75
C GLU A 150 -2.51 -13.41 20.37
N THR A 151 -1.46 -13.49 19.54
CA THR A 151 -0.13 -13.96 19.97
C THR A 151 0.96 -12.90 19.95
N ALA A 152 0.77 -11.79 19.23
CA ALA A 152 1.83 -10.82 18.94
C ALA A 152 1.41 -9.34 19.10
N ARG A 153 0.24 -9.05 19.71
CA ARG A 153 -0.26 -7.69 19.93
C ARG A 153 0.75 -6.77 20.64
N ASP A 154 1.58 -7.32 21.51
CA ASP A 154 2.62 -6.61 22.25
C ASP A 154 3.78 -6.12 21.37
N SER A 155 3.95 -6.67 20.18
CA SER A 155 5.04 -6.31 19.27
C SER A 155 4.88 -4.95 18.60
N ARG A 156 3.72 -4.30 18.77
CA ARG A 156 3.43 -2.95 18.24
C ARG A 156 2.61 -2.13 19.23
N PHE A 157 2.61 -0.80 19.07
CA PHE A 157 1.82 0.08 19.93
C PHE A 157 0.33 0.08 19.53
N ALA A 158 0.03 0.25 18.25
CA ALA A 158 -1.34 0.34 17.71
C ALA A 158 -1.37 -0.13 16.26
N TYR A 159 -2.58 -0.45 15.79
CA TYR A 159 -2.91 -0.70 14.40
C TYR A 159 -3.73 0.46 13.83
N LEU A 160 -3.36 0.94 12.65
CA LEU A 160 -4.10 1.96 11.89
C LEU A 160 -4.48 1.39 10.53
N GLY A 161 -5.76 1.29 10.26
CA GLY A 161 -6.22 0.70 9.01
C GLY A 161 -7.72 0.54 8.97
N THR A 162 -8.17 -0.39 8.14
CA THR A 162 -9.56 -0.77 8.04
C THR A 162 -9.89 -1.86 9.05
N ASP A 163 -11.08 -1.84 9.63
CA ASP A 163 -11.66 -3.04 10.21
C ASP A 163 -11.98 -4.02 9.05
N ASN A 164 -11.03 -4.94 8.80
CA ASN A 164 -11.08 -5.81 7.63
C ASN A 164 -12.21 -6.85 7.69
N ILE A 165 -12.64 -7.24 8.88
CA ILE A 165 -13.84 -8.09 9.05
C ILE A 165 -15.08 -7.32 8.60
N VAL A 166 -15.22 -6.07 9.04
CA VAL A 166 -16.33 -5.19 8.59
C VAL A 166 -16.23 -4.96 7.08
N GLY A 167 -15.05 -4.62 6.55
CA GLY A 167 -14.84 -4.43 5.11
C GLY A 167 -15.22 -5.66 4.30
N GLY A 168 -14.82 -6.85 4.76
CA GLY A 168 -15.23 -8.13 4.17
C GLY A 168 -16.75 -8.34 4.22
N ARG A 169 -17.39 -8.05 5.36
CA ARG A 169 -18.87 -8.15 5.48
C ARG A 169 -19.58 -7.22 4.49
N GLU A 170 -19.10 -5.98 4.30
CA GLU A 170 -19.65 -5.07 3.31
C GLU A 170 -19.52 -5.61 1.89
N LEU A 171 -18.39 -6.26 1.58
CA LEU A 171 -18.21 -6.93 0.29
C LEU A 171 -19.19 -8.12 0.13
N GLY A 172 -19.42 -8.89 1.20
CA GLY A 172 -20.40 -9.96 1.24
C GLY A 172 -21.85 -9.46 1.12
N VAL A 173 -22.18 -8.34 1.77
CA VAL A 173 -23.48 -7.66 1.64
C VAL A 173 -23.70 -7.20 0.18
N ALA A 174 -22.66 -6.66 -0.46
CA ALA A 174 -22.72 -6.31 -1.88
C ALA A 174 -23.00 -7.57 -2.74
N ALA A 175 -22.29 -8.67 -2.49
CA ALA A 175 -22.54 -9.95 -3.19
C ALA A 175 -24.00 -10.40 -3.05
N LYS A 176 -24.53 -10.37 -1.82
CA LYS A 176 -25.92 -10.74 -1.53
C LYS A 176 -26.95 -9.83 -2.20
N GLY A 177 -26.67 -8.53 -2.27
CA GLY A 177 -27.53 -7.55 -2.96
C GLY A 177 -27.53 -7.75 -4.47
N LEU A 178 -26.40 -8.16 -5.06
CA LEU A 178 -26.25 -8.45 -6.49
C LEU A 178 -26.83 -9.81 -6.88
N LEU A 179 -26.76 -10.81 -5.99
CA LEU A 179 -27.20 -12.19 -6.20
C LEU A 179 -28.07 -12.66 -5.02
N PRO A 180 -29.34 -12.22 -4.93
CA PRO A 180 -30.19 -12.52 -3.76
C PRO A 180 -30.51 -14.02 -3.59
N ASN A 181 -30.33 -14.80 -4.62
CA ASN A 181 -30.49 -16.28 -4.57
C ASN A 181 -29.20 -17.00 -4.17
N GLY A 182 -28.07 -16.28 -3.99
CA GLY A 182 -26.76 -16.84 -3.73
C GLY A 182 -26.06 -17.36 -4.97
N GLY A 183 -25.00 -18.14 -4.78
CA GLY A 183 -24.23 -18.72 -5.88
C GLY A 183 -22.82 -19.15 -5.44
N LYS A 184 -22.11 -19.79 -6.36
CA LYS A 184 -20.69 -20.12 -6.17
C LYS A 184 -19.82 -18.91 -6.44
N TYR A 185 -18.78 -18.74 -5.63
CA TYR A 185 -17.84 -17.64 -5.81
C TYR A 185 -16.39 -18.06 -5.61
N ALA A 186 -15.48 -17.29 -6.20
CA ALA A 186 -14.04 -17.39 -5.96
C ALA A 186 -13.47 -16.06 -5.45
N THR A 187 -12.44 -16.17 -4.60
CA THR A 187 -11.64 -15.04 -4.11
C THR A 187 -10.23 -15.10 -4.66
N PHE A 188 -9.69 -13.93 -4.99
CA PHE A 188 -8.34 -13.76 -5.53
C PHE A 188 -7.59 -12.75 -4.66
N VAL A 189 -6.40 -13.13 -4.21
CA VAL A 189 -5.65 -12.34 -3.22
C VAL A 189 -4.15 -12.50 -3.42
N GLY A 190 -3.37 -11.51 -3.02
CA GLY A 190 -1.91 -11.60 -3.06
C GLY A 190 -1.36 -12.65 -2.10
N LEU A 191 -1.42 -12.36 -0.81
CA LEU A 191 -0.87 -13.21 0.24
C LEU A 191 -2.00 -13.72 1.15
N LYS A 192 -2.27 -15.02 1.10
CA LYS A 192 -3.35 -15.63 1.90
C LYS A 192 -3.12 -15.58 3.41
N ASN A 193 -1.85 -15.43 3.85
CA ASN A 193 -1.47 -15.37 5.26
C ASN A 193 -1.42 -13.94 5.82
N ALA A 194 -1.63 -12.92 5.01
CA ALA A 194 -1.79 -11.57 5.51
C ALA A 194 -3.07 -11.43 6.32
N ALA A 195 -3.02 -10.74 7.46
CA ALA A 195 -4.16 -10.59 8.36
C ALA A 195 -5.37 -9.99 7.64
N ASN A 196 -5.16 -8.91 6.87
CA ASN A 196 -6.22 -8.25 6.11
C ASN A 196 -6.88 -9.19 5.08
N ALA A 197 -6.11 -10.09 4.44
CA ALA A 197 -6.64 -11.06 3.49
C ALA A 197 -7.57 -12.06 4.18
N GLN A 198 -7.13 -12.63 5.30
CA GLN A 198 -7.93 -13.61 6.07
C GLN A 198 -9.21 -12.98 6.61
N GLU A 199 -9.10 -11.78 7.19
CA GLU A 199 -10.24 -11.05 7.76
C GLU A 199 -11.26 -10.65 6.67
N ARG A 200 -10.82 -10.14 5.51
CA ARG A 200 -11.69 -9.78 4.39
C ARG A 200 -12.43 -11.00 3.82
N ILE A 201 -11.73 -12.12 3.62
CA ILE A 201 -12.33 -13.35 3.09
C ILE A 201 -13.34 -13.93 4.09
N SER A 202 -13.01 -13.98 5.38
CA SER A 202 -13.92 -14.42 6.43
C SER A 202 -15.15 -13.50 6.51
N GLY A 203 -14.94 -12.19 6.54
CA GLY A 203 -16.02 -11.21 6.54
C GLY A 203 -16.92 -11.31 5.31
N LEU A 204 -16.34 -11.55 4.10
CA LEU A 204 -17.12 -11.76 2.88
C LEU A 204 -18.07 -12.95 3.03
N ALA A 205 -17.58 -14.07 3.53
CA ALA A 205 -18.40 -15.26 3.78
C ALA A 205 -19.54 -14.97 4.76
N GLU A 206 -19.25 -14.26 5.88
CA GLU A 206 -20.26 -13.86 6.86
C GLU A 206 -21.33 -12.93 6.25
N GLY A 207 -20.93 -11.89 5.51
CA GLY A 207 -21.85 -10.92 4.91
C GLY A 207 -22.71 -11.49 3.79
N ALA A 208 -22.15 -12.40 2.98
CA ALA A 208 -22.85 -13.10 1.91
C ALA A 208 -23.86 -14.11 2.45
N GLY A 209 -23.50 -14.82 3.51
CA GLY A 209 -24.34 -15.81 4.18
C GLY A 209 -24.44 -17.15 3.46
N ASP A 210 -25.21 -18.08 4.03
CA ASP A 210 -25.21 -19.52 3.71
C ASP A 210 -25.60 -19.90 2.27
N LYS A 211 -26.20 -18.98 1.53
CA LYS A 211 -26.55 -19.22 0.11
C LYS A 211 -25.34 -19.11 -0.83
N PHE A 212 -24.21 -18.62 -0.31
CA PHE A 212 -22.98 -18.46 -1.10
C PHE A 212 -21.97 -19.55 -0.74
N VAL A 213 -21.38 -20.16 -1.76
CA VAL A 213 -20.39 -21.24 -1.60
C VAL A 213 -19.07 -20.81 -2.20
N GLN A 214 -18.06 -20.62 -1.37
CA GLN A 214 -16.70 -20.38 -1.86
C GLN A 214 -16.13 -21.66 -2.46
N VAL A 215 -15.85 -21.65 -3.76
CA VAL A 215 -15.28 -22.79 -4.47
C VAL A 215 -13.77 -22.70 -4.62
N GLU A 216 -13.21 -21.48 -4.62
CA GLU A 216 -11.78 -21.24 -4.72
C GLU A 216 -11.33 -20.04 -3.86
N ASN A 217 -10.13 -20.14 -3.30
CA ASN A 217 -9.39 -19.06 -2.68
C ASN A 217 -7.95 -19.10 -3.22
N LEU A 218 -7.63 -18.22 -4.18
CA LEU A 218 -6.43 -18.29 -4.97
C LEU A 218 -5.47 -17.15 -4.63
N GLY A 219 -4.26 -17.51 -4.18
CA GLY A 219 -3.17 -16.57 -3.90
C GLY A 219 -2.21 -16.49 -5.09
N ASP A 220 -1.68 -15.29 -5.34
CA ASP A 220 -0.78 -15.01 -6.48
C ASP A 220 0.64 -14.58 -6.06
N GLY A 221 0.88 -14.36 -4.75
CA GLY A 221 2.19 -13.97 -4.23
C GLY A 221 2.60 -12.54 -4.61
N GLY A 222 1.68 -11.69 -5.06
CA GLY A 222 1.96 -10.35 -5.55
C GLY A 222 2.30 -10.29 -7.05
N ASP A 223 2.13 -11.40 -7.78
CA ASP A 223 2.39 -11.50 -9.22
C ASP A 223 1.08 -11.37 -10.02
N GLU A 224 0.95 -10.27 -10.75
CA GLU A 224 -0.24 -9.99 -11.55
C GLU A 224 -0.45 -10.99 -12.71
N ALA A 225 0.61 -11.62 -13.25
CA ALA A 225 0.45 -12.62 -14.29
C ALA A 225 -0.13 -13.91 -13.71
N VAL A 226 0.30 -14.27 -12.49
CA VAL A 226 -0.29 -15.38 -11.71
C VAL A 226 -1.73 -15.06 -11.35
N ALA A 227 -2.03 -13.81 -10.94
CA ALA A 227 -3.40 -13.39 -10.65
C ALA A 227 -4.33 -13.62 -11.85
N ARG A 228 -3.94 -13.21 -13.06
CA ARG A 228 -4.70 -13.45 -14.30
C ARG A 228 -4.85 -14.94 -14.61
N THR A 229 -3.80 -15.73 -14.42
CA THR A 229 -3.84 -17.19 -14.60
C THR A 229 -4.83 -17.83 -13.64
N ASN A 230 -4.80 -17.44 -12.38
CA ASN A 230 -5.73 -17.92 -11.36
C ASN A 230 -7.21 -17.67 -11.75
N VAL A 231 -7.53 -16.49 -12.27
CA VAL A 231 -8.90 -16.19 -12.74
C VAL A 231 -9.31 -17.10 -13.91
N LYS A 232 -8.44 -17.27 -14.89
CA LYS A 232 -8.68 -18.15 -16.04
C LYS A 232 -8.92 -19.59 -15.62
N ASP A 233 -8.12 -20.07 -14.68
CA ASP A 233 -8.20 -21.43 -14.16
C ASP A 233 -9.49 -21.65 -13.36
N ALA A 234 -9.89 -20.68 -12.52
CA ALA A 234 -11.13 -20.75 -11.77
C ALA A 234 -12.35 -20.82 -12.69
N LEU A 235 -12.40 -19.98 -13.73
CA LEU A 235 -13.47 -20.00 -14.72
C LEU A 235 -13.53 -21.32 -15.52
N SER A 236 -12.37 -21.92 -15.79
CA SER A 236 -12.29 -23.20 -16.49
C SER A 236 -12.75 -24.39 -15.63
N ARG A 237 -12.44 -24.33 -14.31
CA ARG A 237 -12.79 -25.42 -13.36
C ARG A 237 -14.23 -25.37 -12.87
N HIS A 238 -14.83 -24.17 -12.85
CA HIS A 238 -16.15 -23.94 -12.26
C HIS A 238 -17.05 -23.18 -13.24
N GLU A 239 -17.68 -23.92 -14.17
CA GLU A 239 -18.58 -23.32 -15.19
C GLU A 239 -19.83 -22.64 -14.60
N ASP A 240 -20.20 -23.00 -13.36
CA ASP A 240 -21.36 -22.49 -12.62
C ASP A 240 -21.01 -21.42 -11.58
N ILE A 241 -19.79 -20.89 -11.65
CA ILE A 241 -19.39 -19.76 -10.79
C ILE A 241 -20.21 -18.53 -11.14
N ALA A 242 -20.74 -17.85 -10.13
CA ALA A 242 -21.63 -16.70 -10.31
C ALA A 242 -20.99 -15.37 -9.92
N LEU A 243 -19.91 -15.42 -9.09
CA LEU A 243 -19.28 -14.20 -8.57
C LEU A 243 -17.77 -14.39 -8.42
N LEU A 244 -17.01 -13.35 -8.81
CA LEU A 244 -15.58 -13.26 -8.61
C LEU A 244 -15.28 -12.05 -7.70
N ALA A 245 -14.44 -12.24 -6.69
CA ALA A 245 -14.10 -11.22 -5.71
C ALA A 245 -12.59 -10.99 -5.65
N GLY A 246 -12.13 -9.80 -6.02
CA GLY A 246 -10.78 -9.33 -5.80
C GLY A 246 -10.61 -8.84 -4.37
N ILE A 247 -9.65 -9.38 -3.63
CA ILE A 247 -9.44 -9.10 -2.19
C ILE A 247 -8.38 -8.00 -1.98
N TRP A 248 -7.46 -7.84 -2.91
CA TRP A 248 -6.50 -6.75 -2.95
C TRP A 248 -6.67 -5.91 -4.23
N SER A 249 -6.15 -4.71 -4.22
CA SER A 249 -6.39 -3.68 -5.24
C SER A 249 -6.18 -4.18 -6.68
N TYR A 250 -5.05 -4.82 -6.99
CA TYR A 250 -4.69 -5.28 -8.34
C TYR A 250 -5.39 -6.58 -8.77
N ASN A 251 -6.02 -7.31 -7.84
CA ASN A 251 -6.76 -8.52 -8.20
C ASN A 251 -8.03 -8.20 -9.00
N THR A 252 -8.70 -7.08 -8.70
CA THR A 252 -9.90 -6.64 -9.43
C THR A 252 -9.62 -6.34 -10.90
N PRO A 253 -8.58 -5.57 -11.29
CA PRO A 253 -8.13 -5.44 -12.66
C PRO A 253 -7.86 -6.78 -13.37
N ALA A 254 -7.18 -7.71 -12.70
CA ALA A 254 -6.89 -9.03 -13.26
C ALA A 254 -8.18 -9.82 -13.57
N ILE A 255 -9.18 -9.74 -12.68
CA ILE A 255 -10.52 -10.33 -12.91
C ILE A 255 -11.19 -9.68 -14.12
N ILE A 256 -11.23 -8.35 -14.19
CA ILE A 256 -11.86 -7.61 -15.29
C ILE A 256 -11.24 -7.99 -16.63
N ASP A 257 -9.90 -8.03 -16.69
CA ASP A 257 -9.17 -8.39 -17.92
C ASP A 257 -9.57 -9.77 -18.45
N ILE A 258 -9.59 -10.79 -17.60
CA ILE A 258 -9.89 -12.16 -18.00
C ILE A 258 -11.36 -12.34 -18.33
N VAL A 259 -12.28 -11.75 -17.57
CA VAL A 259 -13.72 -11.81 -17.83
C VAL A 259 -14.05 -11.11 -19.16
N LYS A 260 -13.39 -10.01 -19.49
CA LYS A 260 -13.51 -9.30 -20.77
C LYS A 260 -13.01 -10.17 -21.93
N GLN A 261 -11.83 -10.79 -21.80
CA GLN A 261 -11.26 -11.69 -22.81
C GLN A 261 -12.13 -12.92 -23.05
N ALA A 262 -12.75 -13.47 -22.01
CA ALA A 262 -13.61 -14.64 -22.07
C ALA A 262 -15.06 -14.32 -22.54
N ASN A 263 -15.41 -13.03 -22.73
CA ASN A 263 -16.79 -12.56 -22.97
C ASN A 263 -17.80 -13.11 -21.94
N ALA A 264 -17.39 -13.21 -20.67
CA ALA A 264 -18.18 -13.88 -19.63
C ALA A 264 -18.98 -12.91 -18.73
N ARG A 265 -18.93 -11.59 -18.99
CA ARG A 265 -19.50 -10.56 -18.12
C ARG A 265 -20.99 -10.74 -17.80
N GLU A 266 -21.79 -11.14 -18.75
CA GLU A 266 -23.24 -11.29 -18.57
C GLU A 266 -23.62 -12.40 -17.56
N LYS A 267 -22.75 -13.39 -17.39
CA LYS A 267 -22.96 -14.55 -16.50
C LYS A 267 -22.41 -14.33 -15.09
N LEU A 268 -21.61 -13.28 -14.89
CA LEU A 268 -20.80 -13.08 -13.68
C LEU A 268 -21.12 -11.76 -13.00
N LYS A 269 -21.10 -11.76 -11.67
CA LYS A 269 -20.96 -10.55 -10.88
C LYS A 269 -19.51 -10.40 -10.43
N LEU A 270 -19.00 -9.18 -10.52
CA LEU A 270 -17.63 -8.83 -10.18
C LEU A 270 -17.65 -7.83 -9.03
N ILE A 271 -16.96 -8.15 -7.95
CA ILE A 271 -16.78 -7.26 -6.80
C ILE A 271 -15.29 -7.19 -6.44
N GLY A 272 -14.87 -6.11 -5.82
CA GLY A 272 -13.48 -5.96 -5.44
C GLY A 272 -13.25 -5.15 -4.19
N PHE A 273 -12.08 -5.33 -3.61
CA PHE A 273 -11.55 -4.50 -2.56
C PHE A 273 -10.57 -3.49 -3.18
N ASP A 274 -10.60 -2.27 -2.67
CA ASP A 274 -9.80 -1.14 -3.16
C ASP A 274 -10.17 -0.67 -4.58
N ALA A 275 -9.50 0.35 -5.08
CA ALA A 275 -9.84 1.00 -6.32
C ALA A 275 -8.59 1.43 -7.11
N ASP A 276 -7.91 0.46 -7.74
CA ASP A 276 -6.88 0.76 -8.71
C ASP A 276 -7.48 1.47 -9.96
N PRO A 277 -6.74 2.34 -10.65
CA PRO A 277 -7.23 3.06 -11.81
C PRO A 277 -7.92 2.18 -12.87
N PRO A 278 -7.42 0.98 -13.22
CA PRO A 278 -8.13 0.09 -14.14
C PRO A 278 -9.46 -0.45 -13.59
N ALA A 279 -9.60 -0.64 -12.27
CA ALA A 279 -10.87 -1.06 -11.66
C ALA A 279 -11.91 0.07 -11.70
N ILE A 280 -11.49 1.32 -11.46
CA ILE A 280 -12.31 2.53 -11.59
C ILE A 280 -12.83 2.68 -13.03
N LEU A 281 -11.93 2.51 -14.00
CA LEU A 281 -12.30 2.52 -15.44
C LEU A 281 -13.28 1.39 -15.75
N GLY A 282 -12.97 0.17 -15.31
CA GLY A 282 -13.82 -1.01 -15.52
C GLY A 282 -15.22 -0.85 -14.92
N MET A 283 -15.37 -0.19 -13.76
CA MET A 283 -16.69 0.14 -13.22
C MET A 283 -17.46 1.11 -14.14
N GLY A 284 -16.79 2.12 -14.68
CA GLY A 284 -17.37 3.05 -15.65
C GLY A 284 -17.81 2.38 -16.96
N GLU A 285 -17.13 1.31 -17.37
CA GLU A 285 -17.45 0.47 -18.53
C GLU A 285 -18.51 -0.62 -18.22
N GLY A 286 -19.04 -0.70 -17.01
CA GLY A 286 -20.01 -1.72 -16.59
C GLY A 286 -19.41 -3.10 -16.32
N MET A 287 -18.09 -3.20 -16.21
CA MET A 287 -17.38 -4.47 -15.94
C MET A 287 -17.35 -4.84 -14.47
N LEU A 288 -17.57 -3.89 -13.55
CA LEU A 288 -17.48 -4.10 -12.10
C LEU A 288 -18.78 -3.63 -11.43
N ASP A 289 -19.33 -4.45 -10.53
CA ASP A 289 -20.63 -4.20 -9.89
C ASP A 289 -20.51 -3.42 -8.57
N ALA A 290 -19.42 -3.63 -7.80
CA ALA A 290 -19.15 -2.91 -6.55
C ALA A 290 -17.66 -2.96 -6.17
N MET A 291 -17.20 -1.92 -5.47
CA MET A 291 -15.91 -1.89 -4.77
C MET A 291 -16.13 -1.53 -3.30
N VAL A 292 -15.39 -2.17 -2.42
CA VAL A 292 -15.22 -1.76 -1.02
C VAL A 292 -13.84 -1.13 -0.91
N VAL A 293 -13.78 0.15 -0.58
CA VAL A 293 -12.57 0.96 -0.70
C VAL A 293 -12.12 1.47 0.66
N GLN A 294 -10.86 1.26 0.97
CA GLN A 294 -10.19 1.74 2.16
C GLN A 294 -9.76 3.21 2.04
N ASN A 295 -9.07 3.69 3.06
CA ASN A 295 -8.48 5.02 3.04
C ASN A 295 -6.97 4.97 3.32
N PRO A 296 -6.16 4.48 2.36
CA PRO A 296 -4.71 4.37 2.53
C PRO A 296 -4.03 5.73 2.75
N TYR A 297 -4.57 6.82 2.18
CA TYR A 297 -4.09 8.17 2.48
C TYR A 297 -4.12 8.46 3.99
N GLN A 298 -5.26 8.17 4.66
CA GLN A 298 -5.36 8.35 6.10
C GLN A 298 -4.46 7.36 6.89
N MET A 299 -4.21 6.16 6.39
CA MET A 299 -3.25 5.24 7.02
C MET A 299 -1.86 5.86 7.08
N GLY A 300 -1.39 6.42 5.96
CA GLY A 300 -0.11 7.12 5.89
C GLY A 300 -0.08 8.39 6.76
N TYR A 301 -1.08 9.25 6.61
CA TYR A 301 -1.16 10.52 7.35
C TYR A 301 -1.22 10.30 8.87
N GLN A 302 -2.17 9.51 9.35
CA GLN A 302 -2.35 9.25 10.78
C GLN A 302 -1.22 8.39 11.36
N GLY A 303 -0.62 7.51 10.55
CA GLY A 303 0.55 6.73 10.93
C GLY A 303 1.75 7.64 11.27
N VAL A 304 2.06 8.60 10.40
CA VAL A 304 3.12 9.59 10.66
C VAL A 304 2.76 10.49 11.85
N ARG A 305 1.50 10.95 11.94
CA ARG A 305 1.03 11.76 13.09
C ARG A 305 1.24 11.04 14.42
N LEU A 306 0.84 9.77 14.50
CA LEU A 306 1.02 8.96 15.70
C LEU A 306 2.48 8.73 16.03
N LEU A 307 3.28 8.28 15.06
CA LEU A 307 4.70 7.99 15.28
C LEU A 307 5.47 9.23 15.72
N ARG A 308 5.23 10.39 15.09
CA ARG A 308 5.80 11.67 15.51
C ARG A 308 5.43 12.00 16.96
N ALA A 309 4.15 11.86 17.34
CA ALA A 309 3.68 12.08 18.70
C ALA A 309 4.39 11.14 19.71
N MET A 310 4.51 9.86 19.37
CA MET A 310 5.19 8.86 20.22
C MET A 310 6.67 9.17 20.40
N VAL A 311 7.39 9.59 19.35
CA VAL A 311 8.82 9.91 19.46
C VAL A 311 9.05 11.20 20.27
N LYS A 312 8.13 12.16 20.14
CA LYS A 312 8.17 13.42 20.90
C LYS A 312 7.64 13.31 22.33
N ASN A 313 7.10 12.15 22.72
CA ASN A 313 6.36 11.95 23.98
C ASN A 313 5.16 12.92 24.11
N ASP A 314 4.47 13.22 23.00
CA ASP A 314 3.24 13.99 22.98
C ASP A 314 2.06 13.12 23.39
N GLU A 315 1.90 12.93 24.70
CA GLU A 315 0.84 12.09 25.28
C GLU A 315 -0.56 12.62 24.96
N ALA A 316 -0.72 13.93 24.76
CA ALA A 316 -2.01 14.53 24.43
C ALA A 316 -2.52 14.04 23.06
N THR A 317 -1.68 14.09 22.05
CA THR A 317 -2.00 13.57 20.70
C THR A 317 -2.23 12.06 20.72
N VAL A 318 -1.38 11.29 21.42
CA VAL A 318 -1.55 9.84 21.56
C VAL A 318 -2.89 9.49 22.22
N LYS A 319 -3.26 10.20 23.30
CA LYS A 319 -4.53 9.98 24.00
C LYS A 319 -5.74 10.42 23.19
N GLU A 320 -5.62 11.49 22.41
CA GLU A 320 -6.67 11.92 21.47
C GLU A 320 -6.97 10.81 20.45
N MET A 321 -5.90 10.21 19.85
CA MET A 321 -6.03 9.17 18.85
C MET A 321 -6.51 7.84 19.45
N PHE A 322 -6.08 7.51 20.66
CA PHE A 322 -6.37 6.24 21.34
C PHE A 322 -6.85 6.49 22.79
N PRO A 323 -8.05 7.04 23.00
CA PRO A 323 -8.55 7.41 24.34
C PRO A 323 -8.73 6.20 25.27
N ASN A 324 -8.96 5.01 24.71
CA ASN A 324 -9.20 3.77 25.46
C ASN A 324 -8.28 2.63 24.96
N ARG A 325 -6.99 2.95 24.69
CA ARG A 325 -6.05 2.01 24.06
C ARG A 325 -6.01 0.62 24.69
N ASP A 326 -6.10 0.53 26.00
CA ASP A 326 -5.98 -0.74 26.74
C ASP A 326 -7.28 -1.54 26.81
N ALA A 327 -8.40 -0.99 26.31
CA ALA A 327 -9.64 -1.73 26.17
C ALA A 327 -9.55 -2.73 25.01
N LYS A 328 -10.50 -3.65 24.94
CA LYS A 328 -10.62 -4.56 23.80
C LYS A 328 -10.74 -3.71 22.52
N ASP A 329 -9.86 -3.99 21.55
CA ASP A 329 -9.78 -3.27 20.25
C ASP A 329 -9.56 -1.75 20.36
N GLY A 330 -9.23 -1.24 21.56
CA GLY A 330 -8.95 0.19 21.80
C GLY A 330 -7.62 0.66 21.20
N ASP A 331 -6.78 -0.24 20.74
CA ASP A 331 -5.52 0.00 20.03
C ASP A 331 -5.69 -0.01 18.49
N ILE A 332 -6.92 0.05 17.99
CA ILE A 332 -7.26 0.11 16.57
C ILE A 332 -7.78 1.50 16.23
N LEU A 333 -7.17 2.14 15.23
CA LEU A 333 -7.70 3.34 14.61
C LEU A 333 -8.25 2.97 13.21
N ASP A 334 -9.58 2.98 13.08
CA ASP A 334 -10.24 2.81 11.80
C ASP A 334 -10.07 4.06 10.94
N THR A 335 -9.53 3.89 9.73
CA THR A 335 -9.26 4.98 8.78
C THR A 335 -10.42 5.27 7.84
N GLY A 336 -11.53 4.56 7.99
CA GLY A 336 -12.75 4.71 7.21
C GLY A 336 -12.87 3.74 6.04
N LEU A 337 -14.11 3.51 5.63
CA LEU A 337 -14.48 2.53 4.60
C LEU A 337 -15.56 3.10 3.69
N LYS A 338 -15.50 2.81 2.39
CA LYS A 338 -16.46 3.24 1.38
C LYS A 338 -16.94 2.04 0.56
N VAL A 339 -18.22 2.02 0.22
CA VAL A 339 -18.77 1.16 -0.84
C VAL A 339 -19.02 2.02 -2.06
N ILE A 340 -18.43 1.65 -3.17
CA ILE A 340 -18.55 2.35 -4.45
C ILE A 340 -19.37 1.50 -5.41
N VAL A 341 -20.34 2.13 -6.06
CA VAL A 341 -21.21 1.49 -7.06
C VAL A 341 -21.20 2.27 -8.36
N PRO A 342 -21.58 1.65 -9.50
CA PRO A 342 -21.81 2.37 -10.75
C PRO A 342 -22.78 3.54 -10.58
N ASN A 343 -22.64 4.57 -11.40
CA ASN A 343 -23.53 5.75 -11.36
C ASN A 343 -25.00 5.40 -11.55
N GLU A 344 -25.28 4.36 -12.39
CA GLU A 344 -26.62 3.91 -12.73
C GLU A 344 -26.69 2.37 -12.73
N GLY A 345 -27.90 1.84 -12.62
CA GLY A 345 -28.19 0.41 -12.80
C GLY A 345 -27.80 -0.50 -11.63
N SER A 346 -27.18 0.00 -10.58
CA SER A 346 -26.86 -0.82 -9.41
C SER A 346 -28.11 -1.11 -8.57
N PRO A 347 -28.38 -2.38 -8.17
CA PRO A 347 -29.43 -2.72 -7.24
C PRO A 347 -29.05 -2.40 -5.77
N LEU A 348 -27.79 -2.08 -5.51
CA LEU A 348 -27.27 -1.82 -4.18
C LEU A 348 -27.71 -0.43 -3.69
N LYS A 349 -28.06 -0.35 -2.41
CA LYS A 349 -28.53 0.89 -1.77
C LYS A 349 -27.80 1.09 -0.45
N ARG A 350 -27.70 2.35 -0.02
CA ARG A 350 -27.03 2.76 1.22
C ARG A 350 -27.49 1.97 2.45
N GLU A 351 -28.79 1.67 2.54
CA GLU A 351 -29.43 1.02 3.69
C GLU A 351 -28.98 -0.44 3.90
N LEU A 352 -28.34 -1.05 2.91
CA LEU A 352 -27.81 -2.40 3.01
C LEU A 352 -26.54 -2.45 3.87
N PHE A 353 -25.80 -1.36 3.94
CA PHE A 353 -24.44 -1.28 4.48
C PHE A 353 -24.39 -0.66 5.87
N GLY A 354 -23.34 -0.93 6.61
CA GLY A 354 -23.12 -0.43 7.96
C GLY A 354 -23.16 1.10 8.07
N SER A 355 -23.59 1.63 9.20
CA SER A 355 -23.77 3.08 9.40
C SER A 355 -22.47 3.88 9.29
N LYS A 356 -21.32 3.26 9.57
CA LYS A 356 -19.98 3.88 9.48
C LYS A 356 -19.38 3.82 8.09
N THR A 357 -19.93 3.02 7.18
CA THR A 357 -19.46 2.86 5.80
C THR A 357 -20.05 3.97 4.94
N GLU A 358 -19.24 4.73 4.23
CA GLU A 358 -19.72 5.67 3.23
C GLU A 358 -20.23 4.91 2.00
N PHE A 359 -21.33 5.37 1.40
CA PHE A 359 -21.87 4.80 0.18
C PHE A 359 -21.85 5.87 -0.91
N LEU A 360 -21.07 5.63 -1.97
CA LEU A 360 -20.80 6.60 -3.02
C LEU A 360 -21.09 5.99 -4.40
N LYS A 361 -21.55 6.83 -5.31
CA LYS A 361 -21.49 6.53 -6.73
C LYS A 361 -20.10 6.77 -7.29
N LEU A 362 -19.80 6.18 -8.42
CA LEU A 362 -18.47 6.24 -9.04
C LEU A 362 -17.97 7.69 -9.25
N ASP A 363 -18.84 8.61 -9.69
CA ASP A 363 -18.41 10.00 -9.92
C ASP A 363 -18.18 10.76 -8.60
N GLU A 364 -18.94 10.48 -7.54
CA GLU A 364 -18.70 11.03 -6.20
C GLU A 364 -17.35 10.54 -5.65
N PHE A 365 -17.01 9.27 -5.90
CA PHE A 365 -15.72 8.72 -5.52
C PHE A 365 -14.56 9.36 -6.32
N LYS A 366 -14.72 9.60 -7.62
CA LYS A 366 -13.71 10.32 -8.42
C LYS A 366 -13.45 11.73 -7.87
N LEU A 367 -14.49 12.47 -7.48
CA LEU A 367 -14.34 13.78 -6.82
C LEU A 367 -13.59 13.68 -5.49
N TRP A 368 -13.82 12.59 -4.73
CA TRP A 368 -13.06 12.33 -3.52
C TRP A 368 -11.57 12.09 -3.82
N LEU A 369 -11.23 11.31 -4.85
CA LEU A 369 -9.84 11.10 -5.29
C LEU A 369 -9.18 12.42 -5.71
N GLU A 370 -9.86 13.24 -6.51
CA GLU A 370 -9.36 14.55 -6.98
C GLU A 370 -9.02 15.48 -5.81
N LYS A 371 -9.86 15.51 -4.75
CA LYS A 371 -9.62 16.30 -3.53
C LYS A 371 -8.26 15.99 -2.91
N TYR A 372 -7.85 14.73 -2.92
CA TYR A 372 -6.57 14.27 -2.37
C TYR A 372 -5.48 14.08 -3.43
N LYS A 373 -5.73 14.49 -4.69
CA LYS A 373 -4.82 14.33 -5.83
C LYS A 373 -4.38 12.88 -6.05
N LEU A 374 -5.28 11.94 -5.83
CA LEU A 374 -5.07 10.52 -5.98
C LEU A 374 -5.62 10.03 -7.32
N THR A 375 -5.02 8.97 -7.86
CA THR A 375 -5.51 8.27 -9.06
C THR A 375 -6.25 6.97 -8.71
N GLY A 376 -6.07 6.48 -7.48
CA GLY A 376 -6.67 5.27 -6.92
C GLY A 376 -6.57 5.26 -5.40
N SER A 377 -7.14 4.22 -4.76
CA SER A 377 -7.15 4.05 -3.31
C SER A 377 -7.18 2.57 -2.92
#